data_b1004934151f33a6e4b01f84a6c95d07
#
_entry.id   b1004934151f33a6e4b01f84a6c95d07
#
_cell.length_a   1.000
_cell.length_b   1.000
_cell.length_c   1.000
_cell.angle_alpha   90.00
_cell.angle_beta   90.00
_cell.angle_gamma   90.00
#
_symmetry.space_group_name_H-M   'P 1'
#
loop_
_entity.id
_entity.type
_entity.pdbx_description
1 polymer ?
#
loop_
_entity_poly.entity_id
_entity_poly.type
_entity_poly.pdbx_seq_one_letter_code
_entity_poly.pdbx_strand_id
1 'polypeptide(L)'
;MSIIKFENVHYTYPGDQLESLCGVSLEIEEGSFVAVLGHNGSGKSTLAKHMNAILVPTEGRVTVCGIDSADEERLIELRRNVGMVFQNPDNQIVANVVEDDVAFAPENLGVEPKEIRRLVDEALKLVGMYDKRQHAPHLLSGGQKQRVAIAGVIAMEPKIIVLDEPTAMLDPIGREEVISTVTRLCREKGMTVVLITHHMDECVGADRLIVMSNGSVVADGVPAEVFADIGLMEREGLTVPETTRLLYDLKQRGMDLPLTALDVDACAKEIVEKLRG
;
A
#
# COMPACT_ATOMS: atom_id res chain seq x y z
N MET A 1 -13.72 -0.90 12.98
CA MET A 1 -13.75 -2.38 13.19
C MET A 1 -12.56 -2.97 12.47
N SER A 2 -11.80 -3.86 13.14
CA SER A 2 -10.61 -4.45 12.49
C SER A 2 -11.02 -5.36 11.33
N ILE A 3 -10.50 -5.08 10.12
CA ILE A 3 -10.78 -5.86 8.90
C ILE A 3 -9.66 -6.86 8.59
N ILE A 4 -8.42 -6.56 9.03
CA ILE A 4 -7.26 -7.47 8.98
C ILE A 4 -6.68 -7.57 10.38
N LYS A 5 -6.37 -8.79 10.82
CA LYS A 5 -5.75 -9.06 12.11
C LYS A 5 -4.64 -10.09 11.99
N PHE A 6 -3.47 -9.75 12.51
CA PHE A 6 -2.32 -10.63 12.72
C PHE A 6 -2.16 -10.89 14.21
N GLU A 7 -2.04 -12.15 14.61
CA GLU A 7 -1.91 -12.57 16.00
C GLU A 7 -0.66 -13.44 16.14
N ASN A 8 0.43 -12.85 16.64
CA ASN A 8 1.72 -13.50 16.86
C ASN A 8 2.21 -14.31 15.64
N VAL A 9 2.22 -13.68 14.48
CA VAL A 9 2.50 -14.34 13.20
C VAL A 9 4.00 -14.50 12.98
N HIS A 10 4.41 -15.76 12.79
CA HIS A 10 5.76 -16.14 12.37
C HIS A 10 5.72 -16.75 10.97
N TYR A 11 6.74 -16.49 10.18
CA TYR A 11 6.85 -17.11 8.87
C TYR A 11 8.30 -17.25 8.41
N THR A 12 8.65 -18.46 7.97
CA THR A 12 9.93 -18.77 7.33
C THR A 12 9.68 -19.38 5.96
N TYR A 13 10.35 -18.87 4.92
CA TYR A 13 10.25 -19.47 3.60
C TYR A 13 10.87 -20.87 3.58
N PRO A 14 10.31 -21.81 2.81
CA PRO A 14 10.90 -23.13 2.66
C PRO A 14 12.35 -23.08 2.18
N GLY A 15 13.27 -23.63 2.98
CA GLY A 15 14.70 -23.63 2.70
C GLY A 15 15.50 -22.49 3.32
N ASP A 16 14.86 -21.48 3.88
CA ASP A 16 15.52 -20.39 4.60
C ASP A 16 15.77 -20.78 6.07
N GLN A 17 16.81 -20.19 6.66
CA GLN A 17 17.13 -20.36 8.08
C GLN A 17 16.61 -19.20 8.94
N LEU A 18 16.28 -18.08 8.32
CA LEU A 18 15.83 -16.88 9.00
C LEU A 18 14.33 -16.67 8.80
N GLU A 19 13.66 -16.29 9.89
CA GLU A 19 12.27 -15.89 9.81
C GLU A 19 12.12 -14.57 9.04
N SER A 20 11.13 -14.55 8.17
CA SER A 20 10.74 -13.34 7.42
C SER A 20 9.68 -12.51 8.15
N LEU A 21 8.92 -13.14 9.07
CA LEU A 21 8.06 -12.50 10.06
C LEU A 21 8.34 -13.11 11.42
N CYS A 22 8.56 -12.25 12.42
CA CYS A 22 9.02 -12.63 13.76
C CYS A 22 7.99 -12.17 14.81
N GLY A 23 6.90 -12.93 15.00
CA GLY A 23 5.88 -12.64 16.03
C GLY A 23 5.07 -11.39 15.77
N VAL A 24 4.72 -11.10 14.50
CA VAL A 24 3.98 -9.89 14.12
C VAL A 24 2.56 -9.95 14.65
N SER A 25 2.17 -8.91 15.42
CA SER A 25 0.80 -8.68 15.87
C SER A 25 0.37 -7.27 15.48
N LEU A 26 -0.66 -7.15 14.66
CA LEU A 26 -1.22 -5.87 14.24
C LEU A 26 -2.67 -6.03 13.80
N GLU A 27 -3.41 -4.94 13.81
CA GLU A 27 -4.77 -4.88 13.30
C GLU A 27 -4.89 -3.70 12.33
N ILE A 28 -5.67 -3.85 11.25
CA ILE A 28 -5.97 -2.78 10.30
C ILE A 28 -7.46 -2.53 10.33
N GLU A 29 -7.83 -1.27 10.50
CA GLU A 29 -9.23 -0.83 10.55
C GLU A 29 -9.83 -0.71 9.13
N GLU A 30 -11.12 -1.02 9.03
CA GLU A 30 -11.87 -0.87 7.78
C GLU A 30 -11.91 0.59 7.32
N GLY A 31 -11.72 0.81 6.02
CA GLY A 31 -11.73 2.14 5.40
C GLY A 31 -10.51 3.01 5.69
N SER A 32 -9.45 2.46 6.32
CA SER A 32 -8.22 3.19 6.59
C SER A 32 -7.21 3.09 5.44
N PHE A 33 -6.38 4.10 5.30
CA PHE A 33 -5.17 4.09 4.48
C PHE A 33 -3.96 3.84 5.38
N VAL A 34 -3.40 2.64 5.30
CA VAL A 34 -2.22 2.23 6.08
C VAL A 34 -1.01 2.11 5.16
N ALA A 35 0.07 2.80 5.51
CA ALA A 35 1.37 2.63 4.87
C ALA A 35 2.24 1.67 5.70
N VAL A 36 2.96 0.76 5.01
CA VAL A 36 3.95 -0.14 5.60
C VAL A 36 5.31 0.19 5.02
N LEU A 37 6.18 0.79 5.81
CA LEU A 37 7.51 1.26 5.45
C LEU A 37 8.58 0.32 6.01
N GLY A 38 9.72 0.21 5.32
CA GLY A 38 10.89 -0.53 5.77
C GLY A 38 11.90 -0.73 4.65
N HIS A 39 13.12 -1.09 4.98
CA HIS A 39 14.16 -1.42 3.99
C HIS A 39 13.85 -2.73 3.25
N ASN A 40 14.58 -3.00 2.17
CA ASN A 40 14.44 -4.27 1.44
C ASN A 40 14.82 -5.45 2.34
N GLY A 41 13.98 -6.50 2.33
CA GLY A 41 14.16 -7.66 3.20
C GLY A 41 13.58 -7.51 4.61
N SER A 42 12.91 -6.40 4.96
CA SER A 42 12.32 -6.22 6.30
C SER A 42 11.04 -7.03 6.56
N GLY A 43 10.53 -7.79 5.58
CA GLY A 43 9.34 -8.63 5.73
C GLY A 43 8.03 -8.04 5.17
N LYS A 44 8.04 -6.82 4.60
CA LYS A 44 6.83 -6.13 4.08
C LYS A 44 6.04 -6.92 3.05
N SER A 45 6.70 -7.40 2.00
CA SER A 45 6.03 -8.20 0.94
C SER A 45 5.55 -9.55 1.47
N THR A 46 6.23 -10.11 2.47
CA THR A 46 5.78 -11.31 3.18
C THR A 46 4.50 -11.01 3.96
N LEU A 47 4.46 -9.88 4.69
CA LEU A 47 3.26 -9.40 5.38
C LEU A 47 2.09 -9.22 4.40
N ALA A 48 2.32 -8.55 3.25
CA ALA A 48 1.30 -8.37 2.20
C ALA A 48 0.71 -9.68 1.70
N LYS A 49 1.56 -10.66 1.42
CA LYS A 49 1.13 -11.97 0.89
C LYS A 49 0.29 -12.77 1.89
N HIS A 50 0.43 -12.53 3.18
CA HIS A 50 -0.44 -13.12 4.20
C HIS A 50 -1.84 -12.47 4.21
N MET A 51 -1.96 -11.18 3.86
CA MET A 51 -3.26 -10.50 3.81
C MET A 51 -4.19 -11.06 2.72
N ASN A 52 -3.61 -11.61 1.63
CA ASN A 52 -4.37 -12.25 0.54
C ASN A 52 -4.32 -13.79 0.60
N ALA A 53 -3.79 -14.36 1.69
CA ALA A 53 -3.58 -15.79 1.85
C ALA A 53 -2.80 -16.46 0.70
N ILE A 54 -1.86 -15.73 0.07
CA ILE A 54 -0.84 -16.30 -0.83
C ILE A 54 0.15 -17.09 0.00
N LEU A 55 0.47 -16.59 1.21
CA LEU A 55 1.22 -17.28 2.24
C LEU A 55 0.33 -17.52 3.45
N VAL A 56 0.53 -18.64 4.12
CA VAL A 56 -0.11 -18.99 5.38
C VAL A 56 0.96 -18.99 6.47
N PRO A 57 0.71 -18.44 7.67
CA PRO A 57 1.72 -18.36 8.71
C PRO A 57 2.19 -19.75 9.16
N THR A 58 3.47 -19.86 9.55
CA THR A 58 4.02 -21.08 10.16
C THR A 58 3.56 -21.23 11.60
N GLU A 59 3.41 -20.09 12.31
CA GLU A 59 2.84 -19.99 13.65
C GLU A 59 2.02 -18.71 13.77
N GLY A 60 1.07 -18.70 14.70
CA GLY A 60 0.15 -17.59 14.88
C GLY A 60 -1.05 -17.67 13.93
N ARG A 61 -1.74 -16.56 13.72
CA ARG A 61 -2.99 -16.52 12.96
C ARG A 61 -3.13 -15.21 12.19
N VAL A 62 -3.66 -15.30 10.96
CA VAL A 62 -4.09 -14.15 10.17
C VAL A 62 -5.57 -14.28 9.87
N THR A 63 -6.35 -13.25 10.23
CA THR A 63 -7.78 -13.17 9.94
C THR A 63 -8.05 -11.96 9.05
N VAL A 64 -8.78 -12.13 7.95
CA VAL A 64 -9.12 -11.10 6.99
C VAL A 64 -10.62 -11.14 6.71
N CYS A 65 -11.32 -10.03 6.92
CA CYS A 65 -12.78 -9.96 6.80
C CYS A 65 -13.50 -11.03 7.65
N GLY A 66 -12.92 -11.43 8.80
CA GLY A 66 -13.43 -12.49 9.67
C GLY A 66 -13.17 -13.92 9.15
N ILE A 67 -12.35 -14.09 8.10
CA ILE A 67 -11.95 -15.38 7.54
C ILE A 67 -10.52 -15.67 7.94
N ASP A 68 -10.25 -16.86 8.47
CA ASP A 68 -8.90 -17.32 8.74
C ASP A 68 -8.17 -17.60 7.41
N SER A 69 -6.95 -17.08 7.26
CA SER A 69 -6.15 -17.29 6.04
C SER A 69 -5.74 -18.75 5.81
N ALA A 70 -5.83 -19.61 6.83
CA ALA A 70 -5.58 -21.03 6.74
C ALA A 70 -6.83 -21.86 6.36
N ASP A 71 -8.01 -21.22 6.26
CA ASP A 71 -9.26 -21.89 5.90
C ASP A 71 -9.34 -22.07 4.37
N GLU A 72 -8.93 -23.22 3.88
CA GLU A 72 -8.91 -23.57 2.45
C GLU A 72 -10.31 -23.54 1.81
N GLU A 73 -11.38 -23.86 2.56
CA GLU A 73 -12.74 -23.88 2.07
C GLU A 73 -13.25 -22.46 1.75
N ARG A 74 -12.79 -21.47 2.50
CA ARG A 74 -13.15 -20.05 2.34
C ARG A 74 -12.10 -19.20 1.63
N LEU A 75 -11.05 -19.80 1.09
CA LEU A 75 -9.96 -19.09 0.43
C LEU A 75 -10.41 -18.21 -0.73
N ILE A 76 -11.35 -18.69 -1.56
CA ILE A 76 -11.90 -17.91 -2.68
C ILE A 76 -12.67 -16.70 -2.15
N GLU A 77 -13.47 -16.87 -1.09
CA GLU A 77 -14.19 -15.77 -0.45
C GLU A 77 -13.24 -14.73 0.13
N LEU A 78 -12.15 -15.14 0.78
CA LEU A 78 -11.12 -14.25 1.29
C LEU A 78 -10.50 -13.44 0.13
N ARG A 79 -10.06 -14.10 -0.94
CA ARG A 79 -9.40 -13.47 -2.09
C ARG A 79 -10.31 -12.53 -2.89
N ARG A 80 -11.62 -12.73 -2.86
CA ARG A 80 -12.59 -11.79 -3.41
C ARG A 80 -12.63 -10.47 -2.64
N ASN A 81 -12.38 -10.50 -1.33
CA ASN A 81 -12.37 -9.31 -0.49
C ASN A 81 -11.03 -8.57 -0.51
N VAL A 82 -9.93 -9.22 -0.95
CA VAL A 82 -8.58 -8.64 -0.92
C VAL A 82 -7.95 -8.67 -2.30
N GLY A 83 -7.94 -7.53 -2.95
CA GLY A 83 -7.19 -7.34 -4.19
C GLY A 83 -5.72 -7.08 -3.90
N MET A 84 -4.82 -7.68 -4.69
CA MET A 84 -3.38 -7.45 -4.57
C MET A 84 -2.79 -6.92 -5.87
N VAL A 85 -2.00 -5.84 -5.76
CA VAL A 85 -1.26 -5.24 -6.87
C VAL A 85 0.23 -5.44 -6.59
N PHE A 86 0.94 -6.01 -7.56
CA PHE A 86 2.36 -6.34 -7.44
C PHE A 86 3.26 -5.21 -7.97
N GLN A 87 4.52 -5.26 -7.59
CA GLN A 87 5.54 -4.28 -7.95
C GLN A 87 5.70 -4.09 -9.47
N ASN A 88 5.68 -5.18 -10.24
CA ASN A 88 5.83 -5.15 -11.69
C ASN A 88 4.49 -5.41 -12.39
N PRO A 89 3.88 -4.40 -13.03
CA PRO A 89 2.61 -4.56 -13.73
C PRO A 89 2.69 -5.53 -14.93
N ASP A 90 3.85 -5.68 -15.58
CA ASP A 90 4.02 -6.60 -16.71
C ASP A 90 3.85 -8.08 -16.29
N ASN A 91 4.03 -8.41 -15.01
CA ASN A 91 3.77 -9.75 -14.49
C ASN A 91 2.28 -9.97 -14.13
N GLN A 92 1.49 -8.92 -14.09
CA GLN A 92 0.09 -8.96 -13.70
C GLN A 92 -0.87 -8.84 -14.90
N ILE A 93 -0.49 -8.01 -15.89
CA ILE A 93 -1.27 -7.81 -17.12
C ILE A 93 -1.13 -9.05 -18.02
N VAL A 94 -2.25 -9.68 -18.36
CA VAL A 94 -2.29 -10.94 -19.11
C VAL A 94 -2.96 -10.82 -20.48
N ALA A 95 -3.79 -9.79 -20.70
CA ALA A 95 -4.52 -9.59 -21.97
C ALA A 95 -3.76 -8.66 -22.93
N ASN A 96 -4.14 -8.72 -24.22
CA ASN A 96 -3.56 -7.88 -25.27
C ASN A 96 -4.30 -6.54 -25.44
N VAL A 97 -5.42 -6.34 -24.76
CA VAL A 97 -6.23 -5.11 -24.76
C VAL A 97 -6.51 -4.73 -23.32
N VAL A 98 -6.43 -3.44 -23.02
CA VAL A 98 -6.61 -2.91 -21.64
C VAL A 98 -7.96 -3.30 -21.05
N GLU A 99 -9.07 -3.13 -21.79
CA GLU A 99 -10.39 -3.45 -21.25
C GLU A 99 -10.60 -4.95 -21.00
N ASP A 100 -9.97 -5.80 -21.82
CA ASP A 100 -10.03 -7.25 -21.65
C ASP A 100 -9.23 -7.68 -20.41
N ASP A 101 -8.11 -7.02 -20.14
CA ASP A 101 -7.31 -7.27 -18.93
C ASP A 101 -8.09 -6.92 -17.66
N VAL A 102 -8.77 -5.77 -17.66
CA VAL A 102 -9.59 -5.35 -16.52
C VAL A 102 -10.83 -6.24 -16.37
N ALA A 103 -11.37 -6.80 -17.45
CA ALA A 103 -12.50 -7.75 -17.43
C ALA A 103 -12.11 -9.13 -16.89
N PHE A 104 -10.82 -9.50 -16.97
CA PHE A 104 -10.34 -10.86 -16.69
C PHE A 104 -10.75 -11.38 -15.30
N ALA A 105 -10.64 -10.57 -14.27
CA ALA A 105 -10.98 -10.99 -12.92
C ALA A 105 -12.50 -11.13 -12.69
N PRO A 106 -13.36 -10.17 -13.07
CA PRO A 106 -14.82 -10.34 -13.01
C PRO A 106 -15.33 -11.53 -13.83
N GLU A 107 -14.73 -11.81 -15.01
CA GLU A 107 -15.08 -12.96 -15.84
C GLU A 107 -14.80 -14.27 -15.10
N ASN A 108 -13.64 -14.41 -14.50
CA ASN A 108 -13.26 -15.59 -13.70
C ASN A 108 -14.13 -15.78 -12.45
N LEU A 109 -14.72 -14.70 -11.94
CA LEU A 109 -15.70 -14.74 -10.86
C LEU A 109 -17.12 -15.08 -11.30
N GLY A 110 -17.36 -15.26 -12.61
CA GLY A 110 -18.65 -15.59 -13.18
C GLY A 110 -19.66 -14.45 -13.13
N VAL A 111 -19.18 -13.20 -13.16
CA VAL A 111 -20.05 -12.02 -13.20
C VAL A 111 -20.78 -11.95 -14.56
N GLU A 112 -22.04 -11.52 -14.55
CA GLU A 112 -22.85 -11.36 -15.77
C GLU A 112 -22.23 -10.36 -16.76
N PRO A 113 -22.22 -10.61 -18.10
CA PRO A 113 -21.51 -9.77 -19.07
C PRO A 113 -21.88 -8.29 -19.06
N LYS A 114 -23.14 -7.96 -18.78
CA LYS A 114 -23.58 -6.56 -18.68
C LYS A 114 -22.97 -5.85 -17.47
N GLU A 115 -22.82 -6.59 -16.39
CA GLU A 115 -22.21 -6.08 -15.15
C GLU A 115 -20.69 -5.96 -15.31
N ILE A 116 -20.03 -6.91 -15.97
CA ILE A 116 -18.59 -6.82 -16.31
C ILE A 116 -18.34 -5.52 -17.07
N ARG A 117 -19.15 -5.18 -18.08
CA ARG A 117 -18.97 -3.93 -18.82
C ARG A 117 -19.05 -2.70 -17.93
N ARG A 118 -20.01 -2.67 -16.98
CA ARG A 118 -20.15 -1.58 -16.01
C ARG A 118 -18.90 -1.47 -15.13
N LEU A 119 -18.48 -2.59 -14.54
CA LEU A 119 -17.31 -2.65 -13.64
C LEU A 119 -16.03 -2.20 -14.34
N VAL A 120 -15.78 -2.67 -15.56
CA VAL A 120 -14.62 -2.29 -16.37
C VAL A 120 -14.62 -0.79 -16.67
N ASP A 121 -15.76 -0.25 -17.12
CA ASP A 121 -15.87 1.17 -17.45
C ASP A 121 -15.65 2.06 -16.20
N GLU A 122 -16.23 1.69 -15.06
CA GLU A 122 -16.07 2.41 -13.81
C GLU A 122 -14.63 2.33 -13.27
N ALA A 123 -14.03 1.14 -13.28
CA ALA A 123 -12.65 0.95 -12.85
C ALA A 123 -11.68 1.78 -13.70
N LEU A 124 -11.80 1.73 -15.03
CA LEU A 124 -10.94 2.49 -15.94
C LEU A 124 -11.13 4.01 -15.82
N LYS A 125 -12.36 4.48 -15.58
CA LYS A 125 -12.62 5.90 -15.30
C LYS A 125 -11.99 6.33 -13.98
N LEU A 126 -12.08 5.50 -12.96
CA LEU A 126 -11.54 5.78 -11.63
C LEU A 126 -10.01 5.94 -11.64
N VAL A 127 -9.31 5.14 -12.44
CA VAL A 127 -7.85 5.25 -12.58
C VAL A 127 -7.41 6.20 -13.72
N GLY A 128 -8.34 6.87 -14.42
CA GLY A 128 -8.04 7.78 -15.52
C GLY A 128 -7.49 7.10 -16.78
N MET A 129 -7.91 5.85 -17.05
CA MET A 129 -7.43 5.06 -18.19
C MET A 129 -8.52 4.73 -19.22
N TYR A 130 -9.73 5.27 -19.06
CA TYR A 130 -10.88 4.94 -19.91
C TYR A 130 -10.65 5.23 -21.40
N ASP A 131 -10.00 6.33 -21.75
CA ASP A 131 -9.71 6.71 -23.13
C ASP A 131 -8.71 5.76 -23.81
N LYS A 132 -7.97 4.98 -23.01
CA LYS A 132 -6.99 4.01 -23.48
C LYS A 132 -7.50 2.56 -23.41
N ARG A 133 -8.77 2.33 -23.13
CA ARG A 133 -9.34 0.99 -22.91
C ARG A 133 -9.13 0.01 -24.07
N GLN A 134 -9.07 0.52 -25.31
CA GLN A 134 -8.84 -0.31 -26.51
C GLN A 134 -7.36 -0.36 -26.92
N HIS A 135 -6.45 0.23 -26.15
CA HIS A 135 -5.03 0.16 -26.46
C HIS A 135 -4.42 -1.17 -26.01
N ALA A 136 -3.34 -1.55 -26.68
CA ALA A 136 -2.54 -2.67 -26.23
C ALA A 136 -1.66 -2.24 -25.04
N PRO A 137 -1.56 -3.04 -23.95
CA PRO A 137 -0.79 -2.69 -22.76
C PRO A 137 0.69 -2.36 -23.04
N HIS A 138 1.32 -3.00 -24.03
CA HIS A 138 2.72 -2.75 -24.37
C HIS A 138 2.97 -1.33 -24.92
N LEU A 139 1.93 -0.59 -25.32
CA LEU A 139 2.00 0.81 -25.77
C LEU A 139 1.87 1.82 -24.62
N LEU A 140 1.66 1.36 -23.40
CA LEU A 140 1.47 2.19 -22.21
C LEU A 140 2.81 2.46 -21.50
N SER A 141 2.91 3.64 -20.84
CA SER A 141 3.99 3.90 -19.89
C SER A 141 3.88 3.02 -18.65
N GLY A 142 4.96 2.88 -17.87
CA GLY A 142 4.96 2.10 -16.62
C GLY A 142 3.84 2.53 -15.66
N GLY A 143 3.67 3.85 -15.44
CA GLY A 143 2.60 4.37 -14.58
C GLY A 143 1.19 4.09 -15.13
N GLN A 144 1.02 4.11 -16.46
CA GLN A 144 -0.25 3.74 -17.10
C GLN A 144 -0.55 2.25 -16.94
N LYS A 145 0.46 1.38 -17.12
CA LYS A 145 0.32 -0.06 -16.86
C LYS A 145 -0.04 -0.34 -15.41
N GLN A 146 0.60 0.34 -14.47
CA GLN A 146 0.30 0.18 -13.06
C GLN A 146 -1.15 0.58 -12.73
N ARG A 147 -1.64 1.68 -13.32
CA ARG A 147 -3.05 2.09 -13.15
C ARG A 147 -4.02 1.08 -13.79
N VAL A 148 -3.65 0.45 -14.91
CA VAL A 148 -4.44 -0.66 -15.50
C VAL A 148 -4.47 -1.86 -14.56
N ALA A 149 -3.32 -2.26 -13.98
CA ALA A 149 -3.25 -3.34 -13.01
C ALA A 149 -4.13 -3.05 -11.77
N ILE A 150 -4.11 -1.80 -11.27
CA ILE A 150 -5.02 -1.35 -10.22
C ILE A 150 -6.48 -1.45 -10.67
N ALA A 151 -6.82 -1.03 -11.90
CA ALA A 151 -8.18 -1.14 -12.44
C ALA A 151 -8.67 -2.59 -12.48
N GLY A 152 -7.82 -3.53 -12.92
CA GLY A 152 -8.13 -4.96 -12.91
C GLY A 152 -8.49 -5.49 -11.52
N VAL A 153 -7.81 -4.98 -10.50
CA VAL A 153 -8.09 -5.35 -9.11
C VAL A 153 -9.40 -4.72 -8.61
N ILE A 154 -9.60 -3.43 -8.82
CA ILE A 154 -10.82 -2.74 -8.31
C ILE A 154 -12.08 -3.11 -9.05
N ALA A 155 -11.98 -3.66 -10.28
CA ALA A 155 -13.13 -4.21 -11.01
C ALA A 155 -13.80 -5.41 -10.32
N MET A 156 -13.12 -6.04 -9.35
CA MET A 156 -13.72 -7.06 -8.47
C MET A 156 -14.51 -6.45 -7.29
N GLU A 157 -14.50 -5.14 -7.13
CA GLU A 157 -15.07 -4.42 -5.97
C GLU A 157 -14.60 -4.99 -4.61
N PRO A 158 -13.27 -5.16 -4.40
CA PRO A 158 -12.75 -5.70 -3.14
C PRO A 158 -12.93 -4.70 -2.00
N LYS A 159 -13.01 -5.18 -0.76
CA LYS A 159 -13.02 -4.32 0.44
C LYS A 159 -11.65 -3.77 0.79
N ILE A 160 -10.61 -4.50 0.43
CA ILE A 160 -9.21 -4.21 0.74
C ILE A 160 -8.39 -4.25 -0.54
N ILE A 161 -7.53 -3.27 -0.73
CA ILE A 161 -6.48 -3.32 -1.75
C ILE A 161 -5.11 -3.27 -1.07
N VAL A 162 -4.27 -4.24 -1.38
CA VAL A 162 -2.88 -4.32 -0.93
C VAL A 162 -1.98 -4.04 -2.12
N LEU A 163 -1.13 -3.03 -2.02
CA LEU A 163 -0.21 -2.61 -3.09
C LEU A 163 1.22 -2.86 -2.61
N ASP A 164 1.90 -3.80 -3.24
CA ASP A 164 3.28 -4.16 -2.90
C ASP A 164 4.25 -3.41 -3.81
N GLU A 165 4.82 -2.31 -3.31
CA GLU A 165 5.74 -1.40 -3.99
C GLU A 165 5.25 -0.94 -5.39
N PRO A 166 4.01 -0.43 -5.53
CA PRO A 166 3.38 -0.18 -6.82
C PRO A 166 4.06 0.93 -7.64
N THR A 167 4.98 1.67 -7.06
CA THR A 167 5.63 2.85 -7.65
C THR A 167 7.12 2.65 -7.90
N ALA A 168 7.70 1.52 -7.50
CA ALA A 168 9.15 1.29 -7.54
C ALA A 168 9.79 1.43 -8.92
N MET A 169 9.02 1.18 -10.00
CA MET A 169 9.49 1.23 -11.40
C MET A 169 9.00 2.48 -12.15
N LEU A 170 8.48 3.49 -11.43
CA LEU A 170 7.85 4.66 -12.02
C LEU A 170 8.72 5.92 -11.89
N ASP A 171 8.59 6.78 -12.88
CA ASP A 171 9.08 8.16 -12.80
C ASP A 171 8.29 8.97 -11.75
N PRO A 172 8.76 10.15 -11.33
CA PRO A 172 8.08 10.94 -10.29
C PRO A 172 6.61 11.26 -10.62
N ILE A 173 6.30 11.55 -11.88
CA ILE A 173 4.92 11.87 -12.32
C ILE A 173 4.03 10.64 -12.20
N GLY A 174 4.49 9.50 -12.74
CA GLY A 174 3.74 8.23 -12.64
C GLY A 174 3.52 7.79 -11.20
N ARG A 175 4.47 8.05 -10.31
CA ARG A 175 4.35 7.78 -8.87
C ARG A 175 3.25 8.61 -8.23
N GLU A 176 3.25 9.93 -8.47
CA GLU A 176 2.22 10.84 -7.96
C GLU A 176 0.82 10.44 -8.46
N GLU A 177 0.67 10.09 -9.74
CA GLU A 177 -0.59 9.62 -10.32
C GLU A 177 -1.11 8.34 -9.65
N VAL A 178 -0.23 7.39 -9.33
CA VAL A 178 -0.62 6.14 -8.64
C VAL A 178 -1.02 6.43 -7.20
N ILE A 179 -0.22 7.19 -6.44
CA ILE A 179 -0.54 7.54 -5.04
C ILE A 179 -1.83 8.36 -4.94
N SER A 180 -2.04 9.32 -5.84
CA SER A 180 -3.31 10.08 -5.93
C SER A 180 -4.50 9.15 -6.21
N THR A 181 -4.35 8.18 -7.10
CA THR A 181 -5.39 7.18 -7.39
C THR A 181 -5.71 6.33 -6.15
N VAL A 182 -4.68 5.83 -5.47
CA VAL A 182 -4.81 5.02 -4.24
C VAL A 182 -5.51 5.81 -3.12
N THR A 183 -5.10 7.06 -2.90
CA THR A 183 -5.71 7.95 -1.91
C THR A 183 -7.20 8.16 -2.21
N ARG A 184 -7.55 8.40 -3.48
CA ARG A 184 -8.94 8.55 -3.92
C ARG A 184 -9.78 7.29 -3.70
N LEU A 185 -9.23 6.09 -3.94
CA LEU A 185 -9.90 4.82 -3.63
C LEU A 185 -10.29 4.74 -2.16
N CYS A 186 -9.38 5.10 -1.27
CA CYS A 186 -9.67 5.11 0.16
C CYS A 186 -10.72 6.17 0.52
N ARG A 187 -10.49 7.45 0.13
CA ARG A 187 -11.30 8.58 0.59
C ARG A 187 -12.71 8.64 -0.02
N GLU A 188 -12.85 8.31 -1.31
CA GLU A 188 -14.11 8.42 -2.03
C GLU A 188 -14.92 7.13 -2.06
N LYS A 189 -14.24 5.97 -2.04
CA LYS A 189 -14.90 4.65 -2.10
C LYS A 189 -14.95 3.94 -0.75
N GLY A 190 -14.30 4.47 0.28
CA GLY A 190 -14.24 3.83 1.60
C GLY A 190 -13.48 2.50 1.61
N MET A 191 -12.65 2.26 0.59
CA MET A 191 -11.84 1.05 0.47
C MET A 191 -10.70 1.07 1.50
N THR A 192 -10.43 -0.06 2.13
CA THR A 192 -9.24 -0.19 2.96
C THR A 192 -8.02 -0.32 2.06
N VAL A 193 -7.00 0.50 2.29
CA VAL A 193 -5.77 0.53 1.50
C VAL A 193 -4.59 0.17 2.36
N VAL A 194 -3.77 -0.78 1.90
CA VAL A 194 -2.47 -1.10 2.48
C VAL A 194 -1.41 -0.86 1.42
N LEU A 195 -0.60 0.17 1.62
CA LEU A 195 0.49 0.54 0.72
C LEU A 195 1.82 0.10 1.31
N ILE A 196 2.51 -0.82 0.65
CA ILE A 196 3.87 -1.22 0.99
C ILE A 196 4.83 -0.43 0.13
N THR A 197 5.76 0.24 0.78
CA THR A 197 6.74 1.08 0.09
C THR A 197 8.05 1.20 0.88
N HIS A 198 9.09 1.63 0.21
CA HIS A 198 10.34 2.10 0.83
C HIS A 198 10.55 3.61 0.65
N HIS A 199 9.52 4.32 0.11
CA HIS A 199 9.52 5.77 -0.11
C HIS A 199 8.72 6.48 0.97
N MET A 200 9.35 7.33 1.77
CA MET A 200 8.74 8.05 2.90
C MET A 200 7.64 9.01 2.45
N ASP A 201 7.85 9.68 1.31
CA ASP A 201 6.90 10.67 0.79
C ASP A 201 5.54 10.05 0.44
N GLU A 202 5.51 8.77 0.08
CA GLU A 202 4.27 8.04 -0.20
C GLU A 202 3.45 7.73 1.06
N CYS A 203 4.11 7.77 2.22
CA CYS A 203 3.48 7.49 3.52
C CYS A 203 2.82 8.74 4.15
N VAL A 204 3.15 9.95 3.67
CA VAL A 204 2.72 11.22 4.26
C VAL A 204 1.20 11.35 4.32
N GLY A 205 0.49 10.87 3.29
CA GLY A 205 -0.97 10.95 3.19
C GLY A 205 -1.73 9.80 3.85
N ALA A 206 -1.04 8.85 4.47
CA ALA A 206 -1.66 7.71 5.15
C ALA A 206 -2.26 8.11 6.51
N ASP A 207 -3.29 7.39 6.95
CA ASP A 207 -3.86 7.55 8.29
C ASP A 207 -2.96 6.94 9.37
N ARG A 208 -2.19 5.90 8.99
CA ARG A 208 -1.31 5.16 9.88
C ARG A 208 -0.08 4.69 9.14
N LEU A 209 1.06 4.77 9.80
CA LEU A 209 2.35 4.30 9.33
C LEU A 209 2.84 3.18 10.25
N ILE A 210 3.10 2.03 9.65
CA ILE A 210 3.75 0.88 10.28
C ILE A 210 5.16 0.79 9.73
N VAL A 211 6.16 0.74 10.60
CA VAL A 211 7.57 0.55 10.20
C VAL A 211 7.99 -0.87 10.54
N MET A 212 8.49 -1.57 9.53
CA MET A 212 9.01 -2.93 9.67
C MET A 212 10.53 -2.98 9.55
N SER A 213 11.15 -3.73 10.44
CA SER A 213 12.57 -4.06 10.38
C SER A 213 12.79 -5.50 10.85
N ASN A 214 13.63 -6.24 10.12
CA ASN A 214 14.01 -7.62 10.46
C ASN A 214 12.81 -8.53 10.83
N GLY A 215 11.74 -8.47 10.06
CA GLY A 215 10.55 -9.29 10.26
C GLY A 215 9.62 -8.83 11.38
N SER A 216 9.90 -7.73 12.06
CA SER A 216 9.12 -7.22 13.19
C SER A 216 8.61 -5.81 12.94
N VAL A 217 7.52 -5.44 13.62
CA VAL A 217 7.02 -4.05 13.68
C VAL A 217 7.83 -3.29 14.73
N VAL A 218 8.51 -2.22 14.30
CA VAL A 218 9.37 -1.39 15.17
C VAL A 218 8.77 -0.04 15.50
N ALA A 219 7.82 0.44 14.68
CA ALA A 219 6.98 1.60 14.98
C ALA A 219 5.59 1.43 14.36
N ASP A 220 4.61 2.07 14.99
CA ASP A 220 3.22 2.02 14.58
C ASP A 220 2.48 3.24 15.13
N GLY A 221 2.00 4.12 14.26
CA GLY A 221 1.34 5.36 14.67
C GLY A 221 0.98 6.26 13.50
N VAL A 222 0.64 7.51 13.82
CA VAL A 222 0.38 8.54 12.82
C VAL A 222 1.71 8.91 12.12
N PRO A 223 1.76 9.07 10.78
CA PRO A 223 3.01 9.35 10.05
C PRO A 223 3.82 10.51 10.66
N ALA A 224 3.16 11.59 11.06
CA ALA A 224 3.80 12.77 11.66
C ALA A 224 4.55 12.45 12.97
N GLU A 225 4.02 11.56 13.80
CA GLU A 225 4.64 11.14 15.07
C GLU A 225 5.78 10.15 14.82
N VAL A 226 5.57 9.19 13.93
CA VAL A 226 6.58 8.17 13.59
C VAL A 226 7.80 8.81 12.95
N PHE A 227 7.62 9.73 11.98
CA PHE A 227 8.73 10.42 11.34
C PHE A 227 9.44 11.44 12.25
N ALA A 228 8.77 11.93 13.31
CA ALA A 228 9.40 12.81 14.31
C ALA A 228 10.45 12.08 15.16
N ASP A 229 10.39 10.74 15.28
CA ASP A 229 11.44 9.93 15.91
C ASP A 229 12.57 9.63 14.90
N ILE A 230 13.35 10.67 14.58
CA ILE A 230 14.48 10.57 13.64
C ILE A 230 15.50 9.53 14.11
N GLY A 231 15.71 9.44 15.44
CA GLY A 231 16.64 8.49 16.01
C GLY A 231 16.24 7.03 15.76
N LEU A 232 14.95 6.71 15.79
CA LEU A 232 14.43 5.40 15.41
C LEU A 232 14.67 5.16 13.92
N MET A 233 14.26 6.11 13.06
CA MET A 233 14.38 5.97 11.61
C MET A 233 15.84 5.74 11.18
N GLU A 234 16.77 6.49 11.72
CA GLU A 234 18.21 6.32 11.43
C GLU A 234 18.77 4.98 11.93
N ARG A 235 18.34 4.49 13.11
CA ARG A 235 18.75 3.16 13.61
C ARG A 235 18.28 2.03 12.70
N GLU A 236 17.09 2.17 12.12
CA GLU A 236 16.51 1.18 11.20
C GLU A 236 16.97 1.37 9.75
N GLY A 237 17.95 2.25 9.49
CA GLY A 237 18.49 2.52 8.15
C GLY A 237 17.51 3.21 7.21
N LEU A 238 16.51 3.91 7.77
CA LEU A 238 15.51 4.67 7.05
C LEU A 238 15.79 6.18 7.14
N THR A 239 15.30 6.91 6.17
CA THR A 239 15.29 8.38 6.20
C THR A 239 13.92 8.90 6.62
N VAL A 240 13.78 10.20 6.76
CA VAL A 240 12.50 10.89 7.01
C VAL A 240 12.18 11.79 5.82
N PRO A 241 10.93 12.26 5.65
CA PRO A 241 10.59 13.26 4.65
C PRO A 241 11.50 14.50 4.73
N GLU A 242 11.81 15.11 3.59
CA GLU A 242 12.72 16.26 3.52
C GLU A 242 12.26 17.43 4.40
N THR A 243 10.96 17.64 4.53
CA THR A 243 10.36 18.64 5.41
C THR A 243 10.71 18.38 6.88
N THR A 244 10.54 17.14 7.35
CA THR A 244 10.90 16.72 8.71
C THR A 244 12.41 16.89 8.94
N ARG A 245 13.24 16.51 7.95
CA ARG A 245 14.70 16.66 8.04
C ARG A 245 15.10 18.11 8.15
N LEU A 246 14.52 19.01 7.35
CA LEU A 246 14.77 20.44 7.42
C LEU A 246 14.42 21.01 8.80
N LEU A 247 13.25 20.69 9.34
CA LEU A 247 12.83 21.14 10.67
C LEU A 247 13.79 20.63 11.77
N TYR A 248 14.23 19.39 11.65
CA TYR A 248 15.22 18.82 12.57
C TYR A 248 16.55 19.55 12.51
N ASP A 249 17.08 19.80 11.32
CA ASP A 249 18.36 20.52 11.15
C ASP A 249 18.30 21.96 11.68
N LEU A 250 17.17 22.63 11.51
CA LEU A 250 16.92 23.95 12.10
C LEU A 250 16.81 23.89 13.62
N LYS A 251 16.18 22.85 14.16
CA LYS A 251 16.07 22.60 15.59
C LYS A 251 17.45 22.38 16.23
N GLN A 252 18.34 21.62 15.58
CA GLN A 252 19.71 21.39 16.04
C GLN A 252 20.53 22.71 16.06
N ARG A 253 20.15 23.70 15.25
CA ARG A 253 20.75 25.03 15.21
C ARG A 253 20.12 26.02 16.18
N GLY A 254 19.23 25.56 17.07
CA GLY A 254 18.64 26.36 18.16
C GLY A 254 17.26 26.97 17.82
N MET A 255 16.66 26.63 16.69
CA MET A 255 15.29 27.04 16.35
C MET A 255 14.30 25.98 16.88
N ASP A 256 13.60 26.28 17.97
CA ASP A 256 12.63 25.33 18.56
C ASP A 256 11.41 25.20 17.66
N LEU A 257 11.39 24.14 16.82
CA LEU A 257 10.37 23.81 15.84
C LEU A 257 9.78 22.43 16.11
N PRO A 258 8.46 22.22 15.89
CA PRO A 258 7.86 20.88 15.88
C PRO A 258 8.35 20.11 14.65
N LEU A 259 8.46 18.78 14.75
CA LEU A 259 8.93 17.91 13.65
C LEU A 259 7.78 17.23 12.91
N THR A 260 6.56 17.70 13.11
CA THR A 260 5.33 17.01 12.67
C THR A 260 4.76 17.52 11.34
N ALA A 261 5.36 18.58 10.76
CA ALA A 261 4.94 19.09 9.45
C ALA A 261 5.55 18.24 8.33
N LEU A 262 4.70 17.47 7.65
CA LEU A 262 5.11 16.52 6.61
C LEU A 262 5.03 17.10 5.19
N ASP A 263 4.26 18.16 4.97
CA ASP A 263 4.17 18.84 3.68
C ASP A 263 4.91 20.19 3.68
N VAL A 264 5.20 20.70 2.48
CA VAL A 264 6.00 21.91 2.28
C VAL A 264 5.32 23.14 2.86
N ASP A 265 4.00 23.26 2.71
CA ASP A 265 3.25 24.44 3.16
C ASP A 265 3.19 24.50 4.69
N ALA A 266 2.91 23.38 5.34
CA ALA A 266 2.94 23.26 6.79
C ALA A 266 4.34 23.53 7.35
N CYS A 267 5.37 22.97 6.72
CA CYS A 267 6.78 23.21 7.12
C CYS A 267 7.16 24.70 6.98
N ALA A 268 6.82 25.34 5.86
CA ALA A 268 7.09 26.75 5.64
C ALA A 268 6.34 27.63 6.67
N LYS A 269 5.11 27.29 7.01
CA LYS A 269 4.32 28.01 8.01
C LYS A 269 4.98 27.97 9.39
N GLU A 270 5.39 26.80 9.86
CA GLU A 270 6.09 26.64 11.15
C GLU A 270 7.37 27.51 11.21
N ILE A 271 8.15 27.50 10.13
CA ILE A 271 9.39 28.30 10.06
C ILE A 271 9.07 29.80 10.10
N VAL A 272 8.10 30.26 9.29
CA VAL A 272 7.72 31.69 9.22
C VAL A 272 7.13 32.19 10.55
N GLU A 273 6.29 31.42 11.20
CA GLU A 273 5.74 31.76 12.51
C GLU A 273 6.83 31.92 13.55
N LYS A 274 7.82 31.02 13.55
CA LYS A 274 8.97 31.10 14.48
C LYS A 274 9.92 32.27 14.22
N LEU A 275 10.04 32.72 12.97
CA LEU A 275 10.88 33.87 12.62
C LEU A 275 10.21 35.22 12.93
N ARG A 276 8.88 35.26 13.06
CA ARG A 276 8.11 36.48 13.35
C ARG A 276 7.85 36.72 14.84
N GLY A 277 7.97 35.70 15.66
CA GLY A 277 7.79 35.77 17.10
C GLY A 277 9.11 35.91 17.83
#